data_d2e8e517c9bc70c19d6c79cbd81e1061
#
_entry.id   d2e8e517c9bc70c19d6c79cbd81e1061
#
_cell.length_a   1.000
_cell.length_b   1.000
_cell.length_c   1.000
_cell.angle_alpha   90.00
_cell.angle_beta   90.00
_cell.angle_gamma   90.00
#
_symmetry.space_group_name_H-M   'P 1'
#
loop_
_entity.id
_entity.type
_entity.pdbx_description
1 polymer ?
#
loop_
_entity_poly.entity_id
_entity_poly.type
_entity_poly.pdbx_seq_one_letter_code
_entity_poly.pdbx_strand_id
1 'polypeptide(L)'
;MVIKPLGFVTRGARGLAQPALKCRGREYLRIIYGPDYTESANLERLRSRGLATKRSLAAREFALGIEALERFTRREPLWRTHQAVFAVLAMESEPVDPRL
;
A
#
# COMPACT_ATOMS: atom_id res chain seq x y z
N MET A 1 -5.55 -10.57 -8.80
CA MET A 1 -6.82 -10.36 -8.11
C MET A 1 -6.68 -9.23 -7.10
N VAL A 2 -7.65 -8.35 -7.03
CA VAL A 2 -7.70 -7.27 -6.04
C VAL A 2 -9.03 -7.37 -5.30
N ILE A 3 -8.98 -7.39 -3.98
CA ILE A 3 -10.17 -7.45 -3.13
C ILE A 3 -10.30 -6.08 -2.47
N LYS A 4 -11.45 -5.45 -2.65
CA LYS A 4 -11.73 -4.10 -2.13
C LYS A 4 -13.00 -4.11 -1.29
N PRO A 5 -13.09 -3.30 -0.23
CA PRO A 5 -14.37 -3.10 0.45
C PRO A 5 -15.36 -2.36 -0.48
N LEU A 6 -16.65 -2.51 -0.25
CA LEU A 6 -17.69 -1.83 -1.03
C LEU A 6 -17.64 -0.31 -0.86
N GLY A 7 -17.37 0.15 0.35
CA GLY A 7 -17.26 1.58 0.63
C GLY A 7 -15.87 2.10 0.28
N PHE A 8 -15.78 3.34 -0.21
CA PHE A 8 -14.50 4.00 -0.47
C PHE A 8 -13.67 4.15 0.80
N VAL A 9 -14.33 4.57 1.89
CA VAL A 9 -13.71 4.65 3.21
C VAL A 9 -14.45 3.71 4.14
N THR A 10 -13.74 2.72 4.66
CA THR A 10 -14.30 1.75 5.60
C THR A 10 -13.52 1.80 6.90
N ARG A 11 -14.25 1.85 8.03
CA ARG A 11 -13.63 1.86 9.35
C ARG A 11 -13.82 0.50 10.00
N GLY A 12 -12.70 -0.07 10.47
CA GLY A 12 -12.69 -1.28 11.25
C GLY A 12 -12.57 -0.99 12.74
N ALA A 13 -12.41 -2.04 13.54
CA ALA A 13 -12.25 -1.93 14.99
C ALA A 13 -11.02 -1.12 15.42
N ARG A 14 -10.01 -1.04 14.57
CA ARG A 14 -8.74 -0.34 14.85
C ARG A 14 -8.55 0.94 14.03
N GLY A 15 -9.63 1.50 13.47
CA GLY A 15 -9.57 2.69 12.62
C GLY A 15 -9.88 2.38 11.17
N LEU A 16 -9.21 3.06 10.23
CA LEU A 16 -9.42 2.83 8.80
C LEU A 16 -9.05 1.42 8.39
N ALA A 17 -9.97 0.76 7.66
CA ALA A 17 -9.67 -0.52 7.05
C ALA A 17 -8.72 -0.33 5.87
N GLN A 18 -7.92 -1.34 5.60
CA GLN A 18 -7.03 -1.35 4.45
C GLN A 18 -7.83 -1.17 3.15
N PRO A 19 -7.40 -0.27 2.24
CA PRO A 19 -8.20 0.07 1.06
C PRO A 19 -8.34 -1.06 0.06
N ALA A 20 -7.38 -1.98 0.02
CA ALA A 20 -7.42 -3.12 -0.89
C ALA A 20 -6.43 -4.20 -0.48
N LEU A 21 -6.69 -5.42 -0.91
CA LEU A 21 -5.75 -6.52 -0.86
C LEU A 21 -5.44 -6.96 -2.29
N LYS A 22 -4.16 -7.07 -2.62
CA LYS A 22 -3.72 -7.60 -3.90
C LYS A 22 -3.23 -9.03 -3.73
N CYS A 23 -3.82 -9.94 -4.50
CA CYS A 23 -3.40 -11.33 -4.56
C CYS A 23 -2.74 -11.57 -5.91
N ARG A 24 -1.44 -11.85 -5.89
CA ARG A 24 -0.67 -12.11 -7.11
C ARG A 24 -0.70 -13.60 -7.43
N GLY A 25 -0.95 -13.91 -8.69
CA GLY A 25 -0.98 -15.29 -9.15
C GLY A 25 0.43 -15.88 -9.32
N ARG A 26 0.48 -17.21 -9.45
CA ARG A 26 1.73 -17.96 -9.59
C ARG A 26 2.57 -17.51 -10.78
N GLU A 27 1.95 -17.25 -11.92
CA GLU A 27 2.66 -16.80 -13.12
C GLU A 27 3.32 -15.45 -12.91
N TYR A 28 2.63 -14.54 -12.25
CA TYR A 28 3.18 -13.22 -11.95
C TYR A 28 4.37 -13.32 -10.99
N LEU A 29 4.27 -14.15 -9.97
CA LEU A 29 5.35 -14.36 -9.01
C LEU A 29 6.58 -14.99 -9.67
N ARG A 30 6.36 -15.88 -10.63
CA ARG A 30 7.44 -16.49 -11.41
C ARG A 30 8.22 -15.47 -12.25
N ILE A 31 7.51 -14.52 -12.84
CA ILE A 31 8.14 -13.46 -13.64
C ILE A 31 8.97 -12.53 -12.75
N ILE A 32 8.43 -12.14 -11.58
CA ILE A 32 9.11 -11.18 -10.69
C ILE A 32 10.26 -11.80 -9.92
N TYR A 33 10.04 -12.97 -9.34
CA TYR A 33 11.01 -13.61 -8.42
C TYR A 33 11.87 -14.69 -9.07
N GLY A 34 11.57 -15.06 -10.32
CA GLY A 34 12.26 -16.10 -11.03
C GLY A 34 11.57 -17.45 -10.93
N PRO A 35 11.90 -18.41 -11.84
CA PRO A 35 11.23 -19.71 -11.90
C PRO A 35 11.48 -20.59 -10.68
N ASP A 36 12.50 -20.29 -9.91
CA ASP A 36 12.91 -21.03 -8.71
C ASP A 36 12.36 -20.46 -7.41
N TYR A 37 11.39 -19.52 -7.48
CA TYR A 37 10.83 -18.89 -6.26
C TYR A 37 10.13 -19.89 -5.34
N THR A 38 9.69 -21.04 -5.87
CA THR A 38 9.02 -22.09 -5.13
C THR A 38 9.97 -23.00 -4.35
N GLU A 39 11.27 -22.89 -4.55
CA GLU A 39 12.25 -23.62 -3.74
C GLU A 39 12.16 -23.20 -2.27
N SER A 40 12.32 -24.16 -1.35
CA SER A 40 12.10 -23.97 0.08
C SER A 40 12.78 -22.72 0.65
N ALA A 41 14.05 -22.52 0.34
CA ALA A 41 14.82 -21.38 0.84
C ALA A 41 14.27 -20.04 0.32
N ASN A 42 13.87 -20.00 -0.94
CA ASN A 42 13.33 -18.80 -1.57
C ASN A 42 11.91 -18.48 -1.03
N LEU A 43 11.07 -19.49 -0.89
CA LEU A 43 9.75 -19.33 -0.29
C LEU A 43 9.85 -18.85 1.14
N GLU A 44 10.78 -19.37 1.92
CA GLU A 44 10.97 -18.97 3.30
C GLU A 44 11.37 -17.51 3.42
N ARG A 45 12.27 -17.06 2.55
CA ARG A 45 12.65 -15.64 2.48
C ARG A 45 11.46 -14.75 2.12
N LEU A 46 10.62 -15.16 1.19
CA LEU A 46 9.42 -14.40 0.82
C LEU A 46 8.40 -14.37 1.96
N ARG A 47 8.21 -15.49 2.65
CA ARG A 47 7.28 -15.58 3.78
C ARG A 47 7.74 -14.81 5.00
N SER A 48 9.05 -14.66 5.19
CA SER A 48 9.61 -13.93 6.33
C SER A 48 9.55 -12.41 6.18
N ARG A 49 9.13 -11.91 5.03
CA ARG A 49 8.95 -10.46 4.84
C ARG A 49 7.88 -9.93 5.78
N GLY A 50 8.21 -8.84 6.47
CA GLY A 50 7.28 -8.21 7.39
C GLY A 50 6.11 -7.55 6.65
N LEU A 51 4.91 -8.08 6.85
CA LEU A 51 3.69 -7.48 6.30
C LEU A 51 3.17 -6.32 7.15
N ALA A 52 3.46 -6.33 8.45
CA ALA A 52 2.96 -5.32 9.38
C ALA A 52 3.40 -3.92 9.00
N THR A 53 4.68 -3.73 8.65
CA THR A 53 5.21 -2.44 8.22
C THR A 53 4.55 -1.96 6.93
N LYS A 54 4.38 -2.84 5.96
CA LYS A 54 3.71 -2.51 4.70
C LYS A 54 2.25 -2.14 4.90
N ARG A 55 1.53 -2.85 5.77
CA ARG A 55 0.14 -2.53 6.12
C ARG A 55 0.04 -1.18 6.80
N SER A 56 0.91 -0.90 7.74
CA SER A 56 0.95 0.37 8.44
C SER A 56 1.22 1.52 7.48
N LEU A 57 2.18 1.36 6.59
CA LEU A 57 2.51 2.35 5.57
C LEU A 57 1.32 2.60 4.64
N ALA A 58 0.71 1.55 4.13
CA ALA A 58 -0.45 1.64 3.25
C ALA A 58 -1.63 2.35 3.93
N ALA A 59 -1.88 2.07 5.20
CA ALA A 59 -2.94 2.73 5.96
C ALA A 59 -2.65 4.22 6.14
N ARG A 60 -1.40 4.60 6.40
CA ARG A 60 -0.99 6.00 6.54
C ARG A 60 -1.10 6.76 5.23
N GLU A 61 -0.65 6.17 4.14
CA GLU A 61 -0.77 6.75 2.80
C GLU A 61 -2.23 6.99 2.44
N PHE A 62 -3.09 6.03 2.73
CA PHE A 62 -4.52 6.14 2.47
C PHE A 62 -5.16 7.24 3.32
N ALA A 63 -4.83 7.31 4.60
CA ALA A 63 -5.33 8.36 5.49
C ALA A 63 -4.91 9.76 5.02
N LEU A 64 -3.65 9.91 4.63
CA LEU A 64 -3.15 11.18 4.07
C LEU A 64 -3.80 11.53 2.74
N GLY A 65 -4.07 10.54 1.90
CA GLY A 65 -4.79 10.72 0.65
C GLY A 65 -6.21 11.21 0.87
N ILE A 66 -6.92 10.64 1.85
CA ILE A 66 -8.25 11.10 2.24
C ILE A 66 -8.18 12.54 2.76
N GLU A 67 -7.20 12.86 3.60
CA GLU A 67 -7.00 14.21 4.12
C GLU A 67 -6.78 15.22 2.99
N ALA A 68 -5.96 14.87 2.00
CA ALA A 68 -5.73 15.71 0.84
C ALA A 68 -7.03 15.98 0.06
N LEU A 69 -7.83 14.94 -0.17
CA LEU A 69 -9.12 15.06 -0.84
C LEU A 69 -10.10 15.93 -0.04
N GLU A 70 -10.16 15.76 1.26
CA GLU A 70 -11.01 16.56 2.13
C GLU A 70 -10.62 18.04 2.11
N ARG A 71 -9.32 18.34 2.18
CA ARG A 71 -8.83 19.71 2.08
C ARG A 71 -9.17 20.34 0.73
N PHE A 72 -9.05 19.59 -0.35
CA PHE A 72 -9.41 20.05 -1.68
C PHE A 72 -10.91 20.31 -1.79
N THR A 73 -11.75 19.40 -1.33
CA THR A 73 -13.22 19.56 -1.41
C THR A 73 -13.74 20.65 -0.51
N ARG A 74 -13.09 20.94 0.60
CA ARG A 74 -13.40 22.07 1.47
C ARG A 74 -12.87 23.41 0.94
N ARG A 75 -12.24 23.39 -0.22
CA ARG A 75 -11.66 24.58 -0.87
C ARG A 75 -10.64 25.30 0.01
N GLU A 76 -9.87 24.55 0.78
CA GLU A 76 -8.75 25.11 1.52
C GLU A 76 -7.67 25.59 0.55
N PRO A 77 -6.76 26.50 0.96
CA PRO A 77 -5.65 26.92 0.13
C PRO A 77 -4.87 25.75 -0.43
N LEU A 78 -4.47 25.79 -1.69
CA LEU A 78 -3.81 24.64 -2.37
C LEU A 78 -2.56 24.14 -1.64
N TRP A 79 -1.83 25.03 -0.98
CA TRP A 79 -0.63 24.62 -0.24
C TRP A 79 -0.94 23.62 0.88
N ARG A 80 -2.14 23.68 1.45
CA ARG A 80 -2.55 22.73 2.48
C ARG A 80 -2.85 21.35 1.89
N THR A 81 -3.44 21.31 0.71
CA THR A 81 -3.63 20.06 -0.03
C THR A 81 -2.28 19.47 -0.43
N HIS A 82 -1.40 20.30 -0.96
CA HIS A 82 -0.04 19.89 -1.34
C HIS A 82 0.76 19.37 -0.15
N GLN A 83 0.58 19.96 1.03
CA GLN A 83 1.24 19.47 2.25
C GLN A 83 0.92 18.00 2.53
N ALA A 84 -0.36 17.60 2.42
CA ALA A 84 -0.77 16.21 2.59
C ALA A 84 -0.22 15.30 1.47
N VAL A 85 -0.22 15.79 0.22
CA VAL A 85 0.33 15.05 -0.91
C VAL A 85 1.83 14.84 -0.77
N PHE A 86 2.57 15.85 -0.37
CA PHE A 86 4.02 15.72 -0.12
C PHE A 86 4.33 14.74 1.01
N ALA A 87 3.48 14.68 2.03
CA ALA A 87 3.62 13.69 3.09
C ALA A 87 3.49 12.25 2.54
N VAL A 88 2.54 12.02 1.63
CA VAL A 88 2.40 10.72 0.94
C VAL A 88 3.67 10.40 0.14
N LEU A 89 4.15 11.36 -0.66
CA LEU A 89 5.35 11.15 -1.48
C LEU A 89 6.58 10.85 -0.64
N ALA A 90 6.72 11.49 0.51
CA ALA A 90 7.82 11.22 1.43
C ALA A 90 7.78 9.80 1.99
N MET A 91 6.58 9.24 2.18
CA MET A 91 6.41 7.85 2.64
C MET A 91 6.67 6.82 1.55
N GLU A 92 6.43 7.18 0.30
CA GLU A 92 6.65 6.30 -0.86
C GLU A 92 8.12 6.22 -1.30
N SER A 93 9.01 6.92 -0.62
CA SER A 93 10.43 7.00 -0.99
C SER A 93 11.21 5.72 -0.71
N GLU A 94 10.58 4.62 -0.37
CA GLU A 94 11.27 3.34 -0.24
C GLU A 94 11.88 2.92 -1.58
N PRO A 95 13.15 2.47 -1.58
CA PRO A 95 13.75 1.97 -2.79
C PRO A 95 12.95 0.80 -3.33
N VAL A 96 12.64 0.85 -4.61
CA VAL A 96 11.95 -0.23 -5.29
C VAL A 96 12.82 -1.46 -5.23
N ASP A 97 12.30 -2.57 -4.71
CA ASP A 97 12.99 -3.84 -4.73
C ASP A 97 13.23 -4.20 -6.21
N PRO A 98 14.50 -4.39 -6.65
CA PRO A 98 14.77 -4.70 -8.06
C PRO A 98 14.13 -5.98 -8.55
N ARG A 99 13.60 -6.80 -7.63
CA ARG A 99 12.86 -8.01 -7.96
C ARG A 99 11.35 -7.79 -8.04
N LEU A 100 10.92 -6.56 -7.89
CA LEU A 100 9.50 -6.19 -8.03
C LEU A 100 9.23 -5.61 -9.45
#